data_23dd648f2beb92db4362789822a5294b
#
_entry.id   23dd648f2beb92db4362789822a5294b
#
_cell.length_a   1.000
_cell.length_b   1.000
_cell.length_c   1.000
_cell.angle_alpha   90.00
_cell.angle_beta   90.00
_cell.angle_gamma   90.00
#
_symmetry.space_group_name_H-M   'P 1'
#
loop_
_entity.id
_entity.type
_entity.pdbx_description
1 polymer ?
#
loop_
_entity_poly.entity_id
_entity_poly.type
_entity_poly.pdbx_seq_one_letter_code
_entity_poly.pdbx_strand_id
1 'polypeptide(L)'
;MIVVKEKPLEQAVRIFDGLYESIRLASSAADTAREVRLRCGQPVTVEYEKGRFVSASGKITAEQLARYMQALCSYSVHSCEQQLRDGCITLKGGHRAGFCGTAVIKNGRLETVRDVSSINIRIAREHIGCGEECARLACSDGFKGLLVAGAPLSGKTTMLRDICRIISAKHKLSVVDSK
;
A
#
# COMPACT_ATOMS: atom_id res chain seq x y z
N MET A 1 22.75 -15.59 -1.46
CA MET A 1 21.38 -15.62 -2.02
C MET A 1 20.96 -14.17 -2.25
N ILE A 2 20.88 -13.74 -3.51
CA ILE A 2 20.46 -12.38 -3.85
C ILE A 2 18.95 -12.32 -3.65
N VAL A 3 18.50 -11.67 -2.59
CA VAL A 3 17.07 -11.37 -2.42
C VAL A 3 16.72 -10.25 -3.38
N VAL A 4 16.13 -10.58 -4.51
CA VAL A 4 15.58 -9.58 -5.43
C VAL A 4 14.37 -8.95 -4.72
N LYS A 5 14.51 -7.70 -4.32
CA LYS A 5 13.41 -6.96 -3.68
C LYS A 5 12.31 -6.73 -4.72
N GLU A 6 11.12 -7.28 -4.50
CA GLU A 6 9.96 -7.01 -5.36
C GLU A 6 9.70 -5.50 -5.47
N LYS A 7 9.34 -5.05 -6.66
CA LYS A 7 8.98 -3.63 -6.88
C LYS A 7 7.68 -3.29 -6.13
N PRO A 8 7.55 -2.09 -5.57
CA PRO A 8 6.35 -1.72 -4.79
C PRO A 8 5.02 -1.93 -5.52
N LEU A 9 4.95 -1.59 -6.81
CA LEU A 9 3.75 -1.84 -7.61
C LEU A 9 3.45 -3.34 -7.73
N GLU A 10 4.45 -4.15 -8.08
CA GLU A 10 4.31 -5.60 -8.21
C GLU A 10 3.80 -6.22 -6.92
N GLN A 11 4.40 -5.85 -5.79
CA GLN A 11 3.98 -6.31 -4.48
C GLN A 11 2.53 -5.91 -4.15
N ALA A 12 2.13 -4.67 -4.50
CA ALA A 12 0.80 -4.15 -4.23
C ALA A 12 -0.30 -4.83 -5.04
N VAL A 13 -0.01 -5.23 -6.29
CA VAL A 13 -1.02 -5.78 -7.22
C VAL A 13 -0.85 -7.26 -7.50
N ARG A 14 0.10 -7.93 -6.88
CA ARG A 14 0.41 -9.36 -7.09
C ARG A 14 -0.78 -10.29 -6.88
N ILE A 15 -1.67 -9.96 -5.96
CA ILE A 15 -2.87 -10.73 -5.66
C ILE A 15 -3.95 -10.64 -6.76
N PHE A 16 -3.77 -9.74 -7.72
CA PHE A 16 -4.72 -9.52 -8.81
C PHE A 16 -4.15 -10.10 -10.10
N ASP A 17 -4.69 -11.22 -10.54
CA ASP A 17 -4.21 -11.96 -11.69
C ASP A 17 -4.00 -11.09 -12.94
N GLY A 18 -2.77 -11.10 -13.47
CA GLY A 18 -2.39 -10.41 -14.69
C GLY A 18 -2.35 -8.87 -14.63
N LEU A 19 -2.75 -8.26 -13.51
CA LEU A 19 -2.85 -6.80 -13.42
C LEU A 19 -1.48 -6.12 -13.50
N TYR A 20 -0.46 -6.68 -12.82
CA TYR A 20 0.89 -6.13 -12.86
C TYR A 20 1.46 -6.10 -14.29
N GLU A 21 1.37 -7.23 -15.00
CA GLU A 21 1.88 -7.33 -16.37
C GLU A 21 1.15 -6.38 -17.32
N SER A 22 -0.17 -6.24 -17.19
CA SER A 22 -0.95 -5.28 -17.96
C SER A 22 -0.47 -3.85 -17.77
N ILE A 23 -0.19 -3.46 -16.52
CA ILE A 23 0.32 -2.13 -16.19
C ILE A 23 1.76 -1.96 -16.73
N ARG A 24 2.61 -2.96 -16.53
CA ARG A 24 4.02 -2.94 -16.98
C ARG A 24 4.15 -2.84 -18.48
N LEU A 25 3.35 -3.59 -19.23
CA LEU A 25 3.34 -3.55 -20.69
C LEU A 25 2.86 -2.20 -21.24
N ALA A 26 1.96 -1.55 -20.51
CA ALA A 26 1.38 -0.29 -20.93
C ALA A 26 2.25 0.93 -20.56
N SER A 27 3.20 0.82 -19.63
CA SER A 27 4.04 1.94 -19.20
C SER A 27 5.41 1.51 -18.68
N SER A 28 6.45 2.15 -19.20
CA SER A 28 7.81 2.05 -18.67
C SER A 28 7.97 2.71 -17.29
N ALA A 29 7.02 3.55 -16.90
CA ALA A 29 7.02 4.28 -15.61
C ALA A 29 6.36 3.48 -14.47
N ALA A 30 6.07 2.19 -14.64
CA ALA A 30 5.40 1.36 -13.64
C ALA A 30 6.04 1.43 -12.24
N ASP A 31 7.35 1.62 -12.16
CA ASP A 31 8.09 1.72 -10.90
C ASP A 31 7.82 3.01 -10.11
N THR A 32 7.24 4.04 -10.74
CA THR A 32 6.91 5.32 -10.10
C THR A 32 5.42 5.46 -9.77
N ALA A 33 4.66 4.36 -9.88
CA ALA A 33 3.25 4.34 -9.56
C ALA A 33 2.98 4.67 -8.09
N ARG A 34 1.99 5.52 -7.83
CA ARG A 34 1.53 5.92 -6.50
C ARG A 34 0.21 5.28 -6.12
N GLU A 35 -0.66 5.14 -7.11
CA GLU A 35 -2.01 4.65 -6.91
C GLU A 35 -2.50 3.92 -8.15
N VAL A 36 -3.19 2.80 -7.95
CA VAL A 36 -3.90 2.05 -9.00
C VAL A 36 -5.39 2.12 -8.71
N ARG A 37 -6.16 2.56 -9.70
CA ARG A 37 -7.61 2.69 -9.60
C ARG A 37 -8.31 1.71 -10.54
N LEU A 38 -9.12 0.86 -9.97
CA LEU A 38 -9.95 -0.10 -10.65
C LEU A 38 -11.41 0.32 -10.48
N ARG A 39 -12.11 0.59 -11.58
CA ARG A 39 -13.53 0.99 -11.57
C ARG A 39 -14.31 0.15 -12.56
N CYS A 40 -15.48 -0.30 -12.16
CA CYS A 40 -16.36 -1.07 -13.02
C CYS A 40 -16.65 -0.31 -14.32
N GLY A 41 -16.52 -0.98 -15.47
CA GLY A 41 -16.76 -0.40 -16.79
C GLY A 41 -15.68 0.58 -17.28
N GLN A 42 -14.62 0.83 -16.53
CA GLN A 42 -13.54 1.76 -16.88
C GLN A 42 -12.20 1.03 -17.08
N PRO A 43 -11.29 1.59 -17.88
CA PRO A 43 -9.92 1.10 -17.95
C PRO A 43 -9.20 1.25 -16.60
N VAL A 44 -8.18 0.40 -16.37
CA VAL A 44 -7.26 0.57 -15.25
C VAL A 44 -6.58 1.94 -15.34
N THR A 45 -6.62 2.71 -14.27
CA THR A 45 -5.94 4.01 -14.18
C THR A 45 -4.83 3.91 -13.15
N VAL A 46 -3.62 4.27 -13.56
CA VAL A 46 -2.46 4.34 -12.68
C VAL A 46 -2.02 5.79 -12.54
N GLU A 47 -1.87 6.25 -11.31
CA GLU A 47 -1.38 7.58 -10.99
C GLU A 47 0.10 7.52 -10.66
N TYR A 48 0.88 8.36 -11.32
CA TYR A 48 2.32 8.53 -11.14
C TYR A 48 2.64 9.91 -10.57
N GLU A 49 3.89 10.12 -10.17
CA GLU A 49 4.34 11.45 -9.67
C GLU A 49 4.14 12.59 -10.66
N LYS A 50 4.24 12.28 -11.96
CA LYS A 50 4.21 13.27 -13.05
C LYS A 50 2.92 13.24 -13.88
N GLY A 51 1.88 12.54 -13.46
CA GLY A 51 0.65 12.49 -14.23
C GLY A 51 -0.13 11.20 -14.07
N ARG A 52 -1.13 11.02 -14.93
CA ARG A 52 -1.99 9.85 -14.96
C ARG A 52 -1.73 9.03 -16.21
N PHE A 53 -1.87 7.75 -16.06
CA PHE A 53 -1.76 6.80 -17.13
C PHE A 53 -3.01 5.90 -17.16
N VAL A 54 -3.51 5.59 -18.33
CA VAL A 54 -4.64 4.65 -18.52
C VAL A 54 -4.12 3.41 -19.23
N SER A 55 -4.27 2.26 -18.59
CA SER A 55 -3.85 0.98 -19.15
C SER A 55 -4.68 0.62 -20.39
N ALA A 56 -4.03 0.04 -21.38
CA ALA A 56 -4.67 -0.51 -22.58
C ALA A 56 -5.36 -1.86 -22.35
N SER A 57 -5.37 -2.40 -21.12
CA SER A 57 -5.86 -3.73 -20.78
C SER A 57 -7.39 -3.91 -20.80
N GLY A 58 -8.13 -3.01 -21.41
CA GLY A 58 -9.58 -3.07 -21.49
C GLY A 58 -10.29 -2.53 -20.23
N LYS A 59 -11.61 -2.71 -20.18
CA LYS A 59 -12.43 -2.26 -19.08
C LYS A 59 -12.52 -3.32 -17.99
N ILE A 60 -12.43 -2.90 -16.74
CA ILE A 60 -12.61 -3.75 -15.57
C ILE A 60 -14.09 -4.17 -15.46
N THR A 61 -14.35 -5.45 -15.32
CA THR A 61 -15.70 -5.98 -15.14
C THR A 61 -16.09 -6.07 -13.66
N ALA A 62 -17.40 -6.16 -13.39
CA ALA A 62 -17.90 -6.38 -12.04
C ALA A 62 -17.40 -7.70 -11.44
N GLU A 63 -17.31 -8.78 -12.28
CA GLU A 63 -16.79 -10.08 -11.85
C GLU A 63 -15.30 -10.01 -11.49
N GLN A 64 -14.51 -9.23 -12.23
CA GLN A 64 -13.11 -9.02 -11.89
C GLN A 64 -12.98 -8.30 -10.54
N LEU A 65 -13.76 -7.25 -10.30
CA LEU A 65 -13.76 -6.55 -9.00
C LEU A 65 -14.18 -7.47 -7.86
N ALA A 66 -15.19 -8.31 -8.07
CA ALA A 66 -15.62 -9.28 -7.06
C ALA A 66 -14.51 -10.28 -6.72
N ARG A 67 -13.82 -10.85 -7.73
CA ARG A 67 -12.66 -11.73 -7.52
C ARG A 67 -11.52 -11.01 -6.80
N TYR A 68 -11.23 -9.78 -7.18
CA TYR A 68 -10.17 -8.99 -6.53
C TYR A 68 -10.53 -8.69 -5.07
N MET A 69 -11.79 -8.42 -4.77
CA MET A 69 -12.24 -8.22 -3.39
C MET A 69 -12.08 -9.50 -2.55
N GLN A 70 -12.41 -10.66 -3.12
CA GLN A 70 -12.16 -11.96 -2.45
C GLN A 70 -10.66 -12.17 -2.18
N ALA A 71 -9.80 -11.88 -3.15
CA ALA A 71 -8.36 -11.98 -2.98
C ALA A 71 -7.84 -11.01 -1.90
N LEU A 72 -8.36 -9.77 -1.85
CA LEU A 72 -8.03 -8.80 -0.79
C LEU A 72 -8.35 -9.31 0.61
N CYS A 73 -9.46 -10.01 0.76
CA CYS A 73 -9.85 -10.64 2.02
C CYS A 73 -9.14 -11.98 2.27
N SER A 74 -8.13 -12.35 1.47
CA SER A 74 -7.44 -13.65 1.53
C SER A 74 -8.42 -14.83 1.53
N TYR A 75 -9.48 -14.70 0.75
CA TYR A 75 -10.61 -15.64 0.64
C TYR A 75 -11.37 -15.91 1.96
N SER A 76 -11.15 -15.08 3.00
CA SER A 76 -11.89 -15.19 4.26
C SER A 76 -12.37 -13.81 4.73
N VAL A 77 -13.65 -13.55 4.58
CA VAL A 77 -14.28 -12.29 5.01
C VAL A 77 -14.19 -12.12 6.53
N HIS A 78 -14.27 -13.21 7.31
CA HIS A 78 -14.18 -13.16 8.76
C HIS A 78 -12.83 -12.67 9.27
N SER A 79 -11.73 -12.94 8.57
CA SER A 79 -10.39 -12.48 8.97
C SER A 79 -10.16 -11.00 8.69
N CYS A 80 -11.00 -10.35 7.88
CA CYS A 80 -10.86 -8.94 7.52
C CYS A 80 -12.07 -8.07 7.91
N GLU A 81 -12.98 -8.55 8.77
CA GLU A 81 -14.17 -7.79 9.18
C GLU A 81 -13.85 -6.37 9.68
N GLN A 82 -12.81 -6.22 10.52
CA GLN A 82 -12.43 -4.91 11.03
C GLN A 82 -11.93 -4.00 9.89
N GLN A 83 -11.10 -4.53 9.00
CA GLN A 83 -10.59 -3.79 7.84
C GLN A 83 -11.71 -3.42 6.86
N LEU A 84 -12.72 -4.28 6.71
CA LEU A 84 -13.91 -3.96 5.93
C LEU A 84 -14.71 -2.80 6.54
N ARG A 85 -14.85 -2.76 7.87
CA ARG A 85 -15.48 -1.65 8.60
C ARG A 85 -14.69 -0.35 8.44
N ASP A 86 -13.37 -0.43 8.44
CA ASP A 86 -12.47 0.71 8.24
C ASP A 86 -12.45 1.20 6.78
N GLY A 87 -13.12 0.48 5.86
CA GLY A 87 -13.19 0.82 4.44
C GLY A 87 -11.88 0.63 3.68
N CYS A 88 -10.88 0.00 4.29
CA CYS A 88 -9.61 -0.28 3.63
C CYS A 88 -8.91 -1.52 4.20
N ILE A 89 -8.23 -2.24 3.32
CA ILE A 89 -7.44 -3.43 3.63
C ILE A 89 -5.96 -3.10 3.47
N THR A 90 -5.16 -3.46 4.49
CA THR A 90 -3.71 -3.31 4.43
C THR A 90 -3.10 -4.55 3.79
N LEU A 91 -2.32 -4.36 2.73
CA LEU A 91 -1.62 -5.40 2.00
C LEU A 91 -0.19 -5.56 2.51
N LYS A 92 0.44 -6.69 2.17
CA LYS A 92 1.87 -6.93 2.42
C LYS A 92 2.70 -5.76 1.86
N GLY A 93 3.70 -5.31 2.60
CA GLY A 93 4.51 -4.14 2.24
C GLY A 93 3.90 -2.79 2.66
N GLY A 94 2.76 -2.80 3.37
CA GLY A 94 2.14 -1.58 3.90
C GLY A 94 1.29 -0.83 2.87
N HIS A 95 1.03 -1.43 1.70
CA HIS A 95 0.09 -0.87 0.72
C HIS A 95 -1.33 -0.90 1.29
N ARG A 96 -2.19 -0.01 0.81
CA ARG A 96 -3.58 0.08 1.28
C ARG A 96 -4.54 0.01 0.11
N ALA A 97 -5.52 -0.88 0.20
CA ALA A 97 -6.61 -1.02 -0.76
C ALA A 97 -7.91 -0.52 -0.14
N GLY A 98 -8.41 0.63 -0.60
CA GLY A 98 -9.76 1.10 -0.32
C GLY A 98 -10.73 0.56 -1.37
N PHE A 99 -11.99 0.43 -1.02
CA PHE A 99 -13.02 -0.11 -1.93
C PHE A 99 -14.35 0.61 -1.72
N CYS A 100 -15.18 0.61 -2.74
CA CYS A 100 -16.56 1.08 -2.69
C CYS A 100 -17.50 0.00 -3.22
N GLY A 101 -18.67 -0.10 -2.60
CA GLY A 101 -19.72 -1.05 -2.97
C GLY A 101 -20.94 -0.88 -2.08
N THR A 102 -21.87 -1.83 -2.14
CA THR A 102 -23.09 -1.84 -1.33
C THR A 102 -22.81 -2.49 0.03
N ALA A 103 -22.98 -1.74 1.11
CA ALA A 103 -22.81 -2.23 2.46
C ALA A 103 -23.94 -3.22 2.82
N VAL A 104 -23.58 -4.39 3.34
CA VAL A 104 -24.52 -5.36 3.92
C VAL A 104 -24.45 -5.24 5.43
N ILE A 105 -25.53 -4.77 6.04
CA ILE A 105 -25.63 -4.54 7.48
C ILE A 105 -26.49 -5.64 8.10
N LYS A 106 -25.98 -6.27 9.16
CA LYS A 106 -26.67 -7.25 9.97
C LYS A 106 -26.51 -6.89 11.45
N ASN A 107 -27.63 -6.87 12.18
CA ASN A 107 -27.66 -6.49 13.59
C ASN A 107 -26.99 -5.11 13.87
N GLY A 108 -27.15 -4.13 12.96
CA GLY A 108 -26.57 -2.79 13.08
C GLY A 108 -25.04 -2.73 12.81
N ARG A 109 -24.43 -3.81 12.32
CA ARG A 109 -22.99 -3.87 12.02
C ARG A 109 -22.76 -4.21 10.55
N LEU A 110 -21.72 -3.64 9.98
CA LEU A 110 -21.26 -4.01 8.64
C LEU A 110 -20.78 -5.46 8.65
N GLU A 111 -21.44 -6.32 7.91
CA GLU A 111 -21.09 -7.74 7.73
C GLU A 111 -20.15 -7.92 6.53
N THR A 112 -20.48 -7.29 5.41
CA THR A 112 -19.67 -7.37 4.18
C THR A 112 -20.02 -6.23 3.22
N VAL A 113 -19.30 -6.17 2.10
CA VAL A 113 -19.60 -5.27 0.99
C VAL A 113 -19.88 -6.11 -0.24
N ARG A 114 -20.99 -5.82 -0.92
CA ARG A 114 -21.39 -6.43 -2.20
C ARG A 114 -21.29 -5.41 -3.33
N ASP A 115 -21.46 -5.90 -4.54
CA ASP A 115 -21.53 -5.06 -5.75
C ASP A 115 -20.39 -4.03 -5.77
N VAL A 116 -19.17 -4.52 -5.55
CA VAL A 116 -17.97 -3.68 -5.51
C VAL A 116 -17.86 -2.92 -6.82
N SER A 117 -17.96 -1.61 -6.76
CA SER A 117 -17.92 -0.71 -7.93
C SER A 117 -16.51 -0.18 -8.21
N SER A 118 -15.66 -0.13 -7.20
CA SER A 118 -14.26 0.30 -7.37
C SER A 118 -13.34 -0.25 -6.27
N ILE A 119 -12.05 -0.40 -6.63
CA ILE A 119 -10.94 -0.68 -5.72
C ILE A 119 -9.84 0.33 -6.02
N ASN A 120 -9.27 0.91 -4.97
CA ASN A 120 -8.26 1.95 -5.04
C ASN A 120 -7.04 1.50 -4.23
N ILE A 121 -5.92 1.23 -4.89
CA ILE A 121 -4.73 0.66 -4.25
C ILE A 121 -3.68 1.76 -4.15
N ARG A 122 -3.43 2.24 -2.94
CA ARG A 122 -2.36 3.18 -2.64
C ARG A 122 -1.07 2.43 -2.39
N ILE A 123 -0.04 2.75 -3.19
CA ILE A 123 1.25 2.07 -3.16
C ILE A 123 2.14 2.73 -2.10
N ALA A 124 2.49 1.96 -1.07
CA ALA A 124 3.47 2.39 -0.09
C ALA A 124 4.86 2.41 -0.72
N ARG A 125 5.64 3.43 -0.39
CA ARG A 125 7.02 3.59 -0.87
C ARG A 125 7.96 3.80 0.30
N GLU A 126 9.16 3.31 0.14
CA GLU A 126 10.28 3.62 1.02
C GLU A 126 10.97 4.88 0.50
N HIS A 127 11.26 5.79 1.40
CA HIS A 127 12.10 6.97 1.14
C HIS A 127 13.46 6.73 1.78
N ILE A 128 14.29 5.98 1.04
CA ILE A 128 15.64 5.60 1.51
C ILE A 128 16.55 6.83 1.51
N GLY A 129 17.33 6.99 2.59
CA GLY A 129 18.32 8.06 2.74
C GLY A 129 17.79 9.30 3.47
N CYS A 130 16.48 9.46 3.64
CA CYS A 130 15.92 10.66 4.30
C CYS A 130 16.27 10.75 5.81
N GLY A 131 16.66 9.64 6.44
CA GLY A 131 17.03 9.54 7.85
C GLY A 131 18.53 9.42 8.11
N GLU A 132 19.38 9.40 7.08
CA GLU A 132 20.82 9.10 7.23
C GLU A 132 21.54 10.05 8.19
N GLU A 133 21.34 11.33 8.02
CA GLU A 133 21.97 12.37 8.87
C GLU A 133 21.51 12.25 10.32
N CYS A 134 20.21 12.09 10.54
CA CYS A 134 19.65 11.90 11.89
C CYS A 134 20.15 10.60 12.54
N ALA A 135 20.25 9.51 11.80
CA ALA A 135 20.78 8.24 12.30
C ALA A 135 22.27 8.39 12.67
N ARG A 136 23.06 9.07 11.84
CA ARG A 136 24.46 9.36 12.10
C ARG A 136 24.65 10.17 13.39
N LEU A 137 23.87 11.24 13.56
CA LEU A 137 23.91 12.08 14.77
C LEU A 137 23.47 11.32 16.03
N ALA A 138 22.43 10.48 15.92
CA ALA A 138 21.96 9.69 17.05
C ALA A 138 22.96 8.63 17.54
N CYS A 139 23.88 8.18 16.67
CA CYS A 139 24.84 7.11 16.96
C CYS A 139 26.29 7.58 17.10
N SER A 140 26.61 8.90 16.97
CA SER A 140 28.01 9.40 16.91
C SER A 140 28.82 9.16 18.17
N ASP A 141 28.21 9.22 19.37
CA ASP A 141 28.87 9.08 20.67
C ASP A 141 28.17 8.07 21.58
N GLY A 142 27.80 6.92 21.05
CA GLY A 142 26.86 6.01 21.67
C GLY A 142 25.42 6.44 21.37
N PHE A 143 24.46 5.53 21.55
CA PHE A 143 23.07 5.84 21.25
C PHE A 143 22.51 6.88 22.24
N LYS A 144 22.20 8.06 21.75
CA LYS A 144 21.47 9.11 22.47
C LYS A 144 20.02 9.12 22.01
N GLY A 145 19.09 9.46 22.88
CA GLY A 145 17.68 9.58 22.50
C GLY A 145 17.50 10.59 21.36
N LEU A 146 16.61 10.29 20.42
CA LEU A 146 16.24 11.15 19.30
C LEU A 146 14.76 11.49 19.36
N LEU A 147 14.44 12.78 19.36
CA LEU A 147 13.08 13.29 19.23
C LEU A 147 12.89 13.91 17.85
N VAL A 148 11.94 13.40 17.07
CA VAL A 148 11.55 13.97 15.77
C VAL A 148 10.23 14.70 15.91
N ALA A 149 10.26 16.03 15.81
CA ALA A 149 9.11 16.92 15.91
C ALA A 149 8.88 17.68 14.60
N GLY A 150 7.63 18.06 14.34
CA GLY A 150 7.27 18.84 13.14
C GLY A 150 5.75 18.82 12.89
N ALA A 151 5.30 19.64 11.94
CA ALA A 151 3.90 19.75 11.56
C ALA A 151 3.32 18.41 11.03
N PRO A 152 2.00 18.20 11.04
CA PRO A 152 1.37 17.10 10.32
C PRO A 152 1.86 17.02 8.87
N LEU A 153 2.03 15.80 8.33
CA LEU A 153 2.49 15.54 6.96
C LEU A 153 3.92 16.02 6.62
N SER A 154 4.70 16.47 7.59
CA SER A 154 6.10 16.89 7.37
C SER A 154 7.11 15.76 7.13
N GLY A 155 6.66 14.50 7.06
CA GLY A 155 7.52 13.35 6.80
C GLY A 155 8.17 12.71 8.03
N LYS A 156 7.79 13.08 9.25
CA LYS A 156 8.35 12.53 10.52
C LYS A 156 8.40 11.01 10.54
N THR A 157 7.26 10.35 10.28
CA THR A 157 7.15 8.89 10.28
C THR A 157 7.98 8.26 9.17
N THR A 158 8.09 8.91 8.01
CA THR A 158 8.93 8.47 6.90
C THR A 158 10.41 8.49 7.30
N MET A 159 10.84 9.57 7.91
CA MET A 159 12.21 9.72 8.44
C MET A 159 12.49 8.68 9.54
N LEU A 160 11.59 8.51 10.51
CA LEU A 160 11.74 7.51 11.57
C LEU A 160 11.88 6.09 11.03
N ARG A 161 11.09 5.72 10.01
CA ARG A 161 11.20 4.40 9.36
C ARG A 161 12.56 4.19 8.71
N ASP A 162 13.10 5.21 8.07
CA ASP A 162 14.42 5.13 7.44
C ASP A 162 15.55 5.08 8.49
N ILE A 163 15.44 5.84 9.58
CA ILE A 163 16.34 5.76 10.74
C ILE A 163 16.32 4.34 11.33
N CYS A 164 15.13 3.77 11.54
CA CYS A 164 14.98 2.39 12.02
C CYS A 164 15.65 1.38 11.08
N ARG A 165 15.48 1.54 9.76
CA ARG A 165 16.14 0.69 8.75
C ARG A 165 17.68 0.77 8.87
N ILE A 166 18.22 1.96 9.01
CA ILE A 166 19.67 2.20 9.11
C ILE A 166 20.23 1.58 10.40
N ILE A 167 19.58 1.87 11.53
CA ILE A 167 20.04 1.39 12.86
C ILE A 167 19.91 -0.14 12.96
N SER A 168 18.83 -0.71 12.43
CA SER A 168 18.59 -2.17 12.49
C SER A 168 19.63 -3.00 11.73
N ALA A 169 20.36 -2.40 10.80
CA ALA A 169 21.45 -3.06 10.09
C ALA A 169 22.64 -3.42 11.01
N LYS A 170 22.78 -2.73 12.14
CA LYS A 170 23.91 -2.90 13.07
C LYS A 170 23.48 -3.24 14.52
N HIS A 171 22.24 -2.96 14.87
CA HIS A 171 21.72 -3.10 16.23
C HIS A 171 20.37 -3.80 16.24
N LYS A 172 20.07 -4.52 17.33
CA LYS A 172 18.71 -5.01 17.57
C LYS A 172 17.81 -3.82 17.89
N LEU A 173 16.72 -3.68 17.14
CA LEU A 173 15.76 -2.59 17.26
C LEU A 173 14.36 -3.15 17.49
N SER A 174 13.62 -2.55 18.43
CA SER A 174 12.20 -2.80 18.62
C SER A 174 11.44 -1.51 18.29
N VAL A 175 10.34 -1.63 17.54
CA VAL A 175 9.48 -0.50 17.18
C VAL A 175 8.13 -0.69 17.87
N VAL A 176 7.71 0.30 18.65
CA VAL A 176 6.38 0.36 19.26
C VAL A 176 5.64 1.50 18.59
N ASP A 177 4.54 1.18 17.91
CA ASP A 177 3.65 2.16 17.27
C ASP A 177 2.33 2.15 18.03
N SER A 178 2.04 3.24 18.74
CA SER A 178 0.77 3.44 19.44
C SER A 178 -0.19 4.19 18.51
N LYS A 179 -1.22 3.50 18.02
CA LYS A 179 -2.34 4.11 17.31
C LYS A 179 -3.39 4.63 18.27
#